data_74a915abfaaf232dc8e7d5a5d8fdea09
#
_entry.id   74a915abfaaf232dc8e7d5a5d8fdea09
#
_cell.length_a   1.000
_cell.length_b   1.000
_cell.length_c   1.000
_cell.angle_alpha   90.00
_cell.angle_beta   90.00
_cell.angle_gamma   90.00
#
_symmetry.space_group_name_H-M   'P 1'
#
loop_
_entity.id
_entity.type
_entity.pdbx_description
1 polymer ?
#
loop_
_entity_poly.entity_id
_entity_poly.type
_entity_poly.pdbx_seq_one_letter_code
_entity_poly.pdbx_strand_id
1 'polypeptide(L)'
;MPATETFDVVIIGAGVAGALIADALAARQVKVLLLEAGETGRERSDLVARWAAATVKGLGSPYMASEPERIPGPEQPASEADRKNARDLYYDQQSPEKYQSTYERRVGGSTWHWLGHTPRLLPNDYRLHTTYGVGVDWPLGYADLEPWYCRAETELGVAGDDAEWQNVHGAFRSQPFPMPKIWPSWSDLLFTGALQDVDVAGRRLAVLSTPSARNSQAYDGRPPCAGNASCVPICPIGAKYDGSVHVRKSVAKGAKLWEKSVVLRLDADADGFVRTVHFKRWDQSEGTVKGRIVIVAANAIESAKLLLLSGIANSSGQVGQNLMDHLQKAVLGTAREPLYPFRGPPSTSGIETFRDGDFRKMRGAFRMSLGNDGWSRSGSPNTDVTRLIQTEGLFGRELRDRLFHDVSRQVRISCSVEVLPNPANRVTLSPLKDTFGVPRPQLHFATDDYTRSGFGPAVDVILELFRAIDATVTSVDRNPLNYSGAGHIMGTCRMGFDAKTAVVDADCRSFDHRNLYIVGASTFPTCGTANPTITVAALALRAAAHVLTLLPTLAPKPAAVPA
;
A
#
# COMPACT_ATOMS: atom_id res chain seq x y z
N MET A 1 17.58 24.67 28.11
CA MET A 1 17.07 23.84 27.00
C MET A 1 16.95 24.74 25.79
N PRO A 2 17.39 24.34 24.58
CA PRO A 2 17.09 25.15 23.39
C PRO A 2 15.57 25.31 23.26
N ALA A 3 15.14 26.47 22.79
CA ALA A 3 13.71 26.76 22.60
C ALA A 3 13.09 25.70 21.68
N THR A 4 11.96 25.13 22.10
CA THR A 4 11.24 24.12 21.30
C THR A 4 10.81 24.76 19.98
N GLU A 5 11.31 24.25 18.86
CA GLU A 5 10.97 24.80 17.55
C GLU A 5 9.47 24.60 17.27
N THR A 6 8.81 25.64 16.71
CA THR A 6 7.38 25.63 16.42
C THR A 6 7.14 25.70 14.91
N PHE A 7 6.21 24.85 14.44
CA PHE A 7 5.78 24.78 13.04
C PHE A 7 4.28 25.07 12.91
N ASP A 8 3.85 25.45 11.72
CA ASP A 8 2.40 25.50 11.46
C ASP A 8 1.82 24.10 11.42
N VAL A 9 2.51 23.18 10.75
CA VAL A 9 2.08 21.78 10.63
C VAL A 9 3.25 20.83 10.90
N VAL A 10 3.04 19.86 11.78
CA VAL A 10 3.95 18.73 12.03
C VAL A 10 3.31 17.47 11.46
N ILE A 11 4.00 16.82 10.53
CA ILE A 11 3.56 15.58 9.87
C ILE A 11 4.44 14.43 10.34
N ILE A 12 3.81 13.35 10.81
CA ILE A 12 4.47 12.14 11.33
C ILE A 12 4.37 11.04 10.29
N GLY A 13 5.49 10.72 9.67
CA GLY A 13 5.64 9.78 8.57
C GLY A 13 5.80 10.46 7.20
N ALA A 14 6.89 10.13 6.50
CA ALA A 14 7.23 10.63 5.17
C ALA A 14 6.91 9.61 4.05
N GLY A 15 5.90 8.75 4.25
CA GLY A 15 5.31 7.90 3.21
C GLY A 15 4.47 8.71 2.22
N VAL A 16 3.76 8.04 1.31
CA VAL A 16 2.99 8.70 0.24
C VAL A 16 2.01 9.76 0.76
N ALA A 17 1.27 9.49 1.84
CA ALA A 17 0.30 10.43 2.40
C ALA A 17 0.98 11.67 2.96
N GLY A 18 1.96 11.50 3.86
CA GLY A 18 2.69 12.62 4.46
C GLY A 18 3.46 13.44 3.44
N ALA A 19 4.04 12.81 2.43
CA ALA A 19 4.78 13.47 1.36
C ALA A 19 3.89 14.38 0.50
N LEU A 20 2.71 13.89 0.08
CA LEU A 20 1.74 14.67 -0.69
C LEU A 20 1.18 15.85 0.10
N ILE A 21 0.86 15.65 1.39
CA ILE A 21 0.40 16.72 2.27
C ILE A 21 1.49 17.77 2.44
N ALA A 22 2.71 17.35 2.74
CA ALA A 22 3.83 18.27 2.93
C ALA A 22 4.09 19.13 1.69
N ASP A 23 4.05 18.53 0.50
CA ASP A 23 4.25 19.25 -0.75
C ASP A 23 3.12 20.25 -1.03
N ALA A 24 1.86 19.84 -0.83
CA ALA A 24 0.70 20.71 -1.01
C ALA A 24 0.70 21.91 -0.05
N LEU A 25 1.10 21.71 1.21
CA LEU A 25 1.17 22.77 2.23
C LEU A 25 2.37 23.69 2.01
N ALA A 26 3.55 23.14 1.73
CA ALA A 26 4.76 23.92 1.46
C ALA A 26 4.59 24.81 0.22
N ALA A 27 3.87 24.35 -0.80
CA ALA A 27 3.51 25.16 -1.97
C ALA A 27 2.66 26.40 -1.62
N ARG A 28 2.06 26.44 -0.43
CA ARG A 28 1.28 27.56 0.12
C ARG A 28 2.01 28.30 1.23
N GLN A 29 3.35 28.17 1.28
CA GLN A 29 4.22 28.83 2.25
C GLN A 29 3.93 28.48 3.73
N VAL A 30 3.28 27.33 3.98
CA VAL A 30 3.06 26.81 5.34
C VAL A 30 4.38 26.28 5.88
N LYS A 31 4.73 26.61 7.11
CA LYS A 31 5.94 26.10 7.79
C LYS A 31 5.71 24.65 8.22
N VAL A 32 6.18 23.71 7.40
CA VAL A 32 5.96 22.26 7.58
C VAL A 32 7.21 21.57 8.13
N LEU A 33 7.01 20.66 9.08
CA LEU A 33 8.00 19.65 9.50
C LEU A 33 7.47 18.26 9.19
N LEU A 34 8.29 17.45 8.49
CA LEU A 34 8.11 15.99 8.41
C LEU A 34 9.05 15.31 9.41
N LEU A 35 8.48 14.42 10.24
CA LEU A 35 9.21 13.50 11.10
C LEU A 35 9.14 12.10 10.48
N GLU A 36 10.30 11.51 10.18
CA GLU A 36 10.39 10.17 9.60
C GLU A 36 11.22 9.25 10.50
N ALA A 37 10.67 8.09 10.80
CA ALA A 37 11.31 7.09 11.66
C ALA A 37 12.54 6.45 10.99
N GLY A 38 12.51 6.32 9.67
CA GLY A 38 13.62 5.82 8.86
C GLY A 38 14.50 6.93 8.31
N GLU A 39 15.23 6.61 7.27
CA GLU A 39 16.14 7.54 6.57
C GLU A 39 15.89 7.52 5.06
N THR A 40 16.41 8.49 4.34
CA THR A 40 16.50 8.48 2.87
C THR A 40 17.37 7.28 2.43
N GLY A 41 18.41 7.01 3.20
CA GLY A 41 19.29 5.89 2.97
C GLY A 41 20.17 6.08 1.72
N ARG A 42 20.48 4.95 1.07
CA ARG A 42 21.34 4.94 -0.11
C ARG A 42 20.63 5.46 -1.35
N GLU A 43 21.42 5.99 -2.27
CA GLU A 43 20.94 6.36 -3.60
C GLU A 43 20.35 5.14 -4.34
N ARG A 44 19.46 5.41 -5.28
CA ARG A 44 18.81 4.36 -6.09
C ARG A 44 19.82 3.48 -6.81
N SER A 45 20.89 4.06 -7.36
CA SER A 45 21.98 3.35 -8.04
C SER A 45 22.62 2.30 -7.13
N ASP A 46 22.87 2.63 -5.86
CA ASP A 46 23.48 1.72 -4.90
C ASP A 46 22.55 0.56 -4.55
N LEU A 47 21.25 0.84 -4.39
CA LEU A 47 20.24 -0.19 -4.16
C LEU A 47 20.13 -1.14 -5.35
N VAL A 48 20.19 -0.61 -6.58
CA VAL A 48 20.21 -1.42 -7.81
C VAL A 48 21.48 -2.27 -7.90
N ALA A 49 22.63 -1.71 -7.58
CA ALA A 49 23.91 -2.46 -7.55
C ALA A 49 23.85 -3.61 -6.52
N ARG A 50 23.29 -3.37 -5.34
CA ARG A 50 23.06 -4.42 -4.33
C ARG A 50 22.11 -5.51 -4.83
N TRP A 51 20.99 -5.12 -5.46
CA TRP A 51 20.09 -6.06 -6.10
C TRP A 51 20.80 -6.91 -7.15
N ALA A 52 21.60 -6.28 -8.01
CA ALA A 52 22.35 -6.98 -9.05
C ALA A 52 23.37 -7.96 -8.45
N ALA A 53 24.05 -7.58 -7.37
CA ALA A 53 25.08 -8.40 -6.72
C ALA A 53 24.51 -9.52 -5.83
N ALA A 54 23.23 -9.46 -5.41
CA ALA A 54 22.66 -10.46 -4.53
C ALA A 54 22.60 -11.84 -5.23
N THR A 55 23.17 -12.86 -4.59
CA THR A 55 23.16 -14.24 -5.09
C THR A 55 21.79 -14.89 -4.96
N VAL A 56 21.07 -14.56 -3.87
CA VAL A 56 19.67 -14.94 -3.67
C VAL A 56 18.81 -13.72 -3.93
N LYS A 57 17.99 -13.76 -4.96
CA LYS A 57 17.08 -12.68 -5.34
C LYS A 57 15.79 -12.77 -4.52
N GLY A 58 15.57 -11.82 -3.66
CA GLY A 58 14.33 -11.65 -2.90
C GLY A 58 13.89 -10.19 -2.92
N LEU A 59 12.66 -9.92 -2.50
CA LEU A 59 12.10 -8.57 -2.53
C LEU A 59 12.86 -7.60 -1.62
N GLY A 60 13.41 -8.07 -0.52
CA GLY A 60 14.23 -7.28 0.41
C GLY A 60 15.70 -7.12 0.02
N SER A 61 16.19 -7.84 -1.01
CA SER A 61 17.62 -7.88 -1.33
C SER A 61 18.29 -6.52 -1.58
N PRO A 62 17.64 -5.50 -2.18
CA PRO A 62 18.25 -4.19 -2.36
C PRO A 62 18.26 -3.35 -1.07
N TYR A 63 17.39 -3.66 -0.11
CA TYR A 63 17.17 -2.83 1.07
C TYR A 63 17.99 -3.34 2.26
N MET A 64 18.55 -2.42 3.02
CA MET A 64 19.07 -2.72 4.34
C MET A 64 17.98 -2.57 5.37
N ALA A 65 18.03 -3.39 6.40
CA ALA A 65 17.24 -3.15 7.58
C ALA A 65 17.57 -1.79 8.17
N SER A 66 16.56 -1.04 8.59
CA SER A 66 16.77 0.20 9.32
C SER A 66 17.29 -0.13 10.73
N GLU A 67 18.42 0.43 11.10
CA GLU A 67 18.90 0.43 12.48
C GLU A 67 18.24 1.62 13.22
N PRO A 68 18.01 1.53 14.54
CA PRO A 68 18.20 0.38 15.42
C PRO A 68 17.04 -0.63 15.38
N GLU A 69 15.93 -0.28 14.76
CA GLU A 69 14.78 -1.16 14.64
C GLU A 69 14.71 -1.73 13.23
N ARG A 70 15.01 -3.01 13.13
CA ARG A 70 14.70 -3.80 11.97
C ARG A 70 13.20 -4.08 11.98
N ILE A 71 12.43 -3.34 11.20
CA ILE A 71 11.14 -3.83 10.78
C ILE A 71 11.42 -4.78 9.63
N PRO A 72 11.10 -6.07 9.78
CA PRO A 72 11.24 -6.96 8.66
C PRO A 72 10.27 -6.48 7.59
N GLY A 73 10.81 -5.99 6.48
CA GLY A 73 10.08 -5.91 5.23
C GLY A 73 9.46 -7.27 4.93
N PRO A 74 8.41 -7.37 4.11
CA PRO A 74 7.82 -8.65 3.70
C PRO A 74 8.88 -9.60 3.14
N GLU A 75 10.05 -9.08 2.95
CA GLU A 75 11.05 -9.61 2.05
C GLU A 75 12.46 -9.59 2.59
N GLN A 76 12.65 -9.50 3.87
CA GLN A 76 14.00 -9.64 4.42
C GLN A 76 14.40 -11.09 4.52
N PRO A 77 15.42 -11.49 3.80
CA PRO A 77 16.14 -12.69 4.16
C PRO A 77 17.59 -12.37 4.42
N ALA A 78 18.10 -12.62 5.57
CA ALA A 78 19.50 -12.95 5.67
C ALA A 78 19.67 -14.47 5.68
N SER A 79 18.93 -15.17 6.47
CA SER A 79 18.89 -16.63 6.48
C SER A 79 17.45 -17.14 6.59
N GLU A 80 17.22 -18.43 6.37
CA GLU A 80 15.90 -19.05 6.57
C GLU A 80 15.48 -18.99 8.05
N ALA A 81 16.42 -18.99 8.98
CA ALA A 81 16.17 -18.78 10.39
C ALA A 81 15.75 -17.32 10.68
N ASP A 82 16.39 -16.35 10.00
CA ASP A 82 16.02 -14.94 10.12
C ASP A 82 14.64 -14.65 9.51
N ARG A 83 14.22 -15.38 8.47
CA ARG A 83 12.85 -15.28 7.90
C ARG A 83 11.76 -15.71 8.87
N LYS A 84 11.98 -16.78 9.65
CA LYS A 84 11.02 -17.25 10.64
C LYS A 84 10.88 -16.28 11.81
N ASN A 85 11.94 -15.59 12.18
CA ASN A 85 12.02 -14.75 13.37
C ASN A 85 11.81 -13.25 13.09
N ALA A 86 12.02 -12.80 11.86
CA ALA A 86 12.09 -11.36 11.58
C ALA A 86 10.75 -10.62 11.75
N ARG A 87 9.59 -11.23 11.39
CA ARG A 87 8.28 -10.66 11.71
C ARG A 87 7.97 -10.71 13.20
N ASP A 88 8.38 -11.81 13.84
CA ASP A 88 8.17 -12.01 15.27
C ASP A 88 9.13 -11.16 16.13
N LEU A 89 10.17 -10.58 15.52
CA LEU A 89 11.06 -9.65 16.23
C LEU A 89 10.40 -8.27 16.47
N TYR A 90 9.50 -7.82 15.61
CA TYR A 90 8.84 -6.53 15.77
C TYR A 90 7.36 -6.65 16.10
N TYR A 91 6.60 -7.47 15.35
CA TYR A 91 5.20 -7.73 15.68
C TYR A 91 5.12 -8.84 16.73
N ASP A 92 4.36 -8.57 17.78
CA ASP A 92 3.90 -9.61 18.68
C ASP A 92 2.60 -10.20 18.12
N GLN A 93 2.65 -11.42 17.60
CA GLN A 93 1.52 -12.05 16.92
C GLN A 93 1.01 -13.26 17.71
N GLN A 94 -0.08 -13.08 18.46
CA GLN A 94 -0.64 -14.10 19.35
C GLN A 94 -1.74 -14.94 18.69
N SER A 95 -2.33 -14.49 17.58
CA SER A 95 -3.39 -15.24 16.88
C SER A 95 -2.85 -16.48 16.17
N PRO A 96 -3.66 -17.54 16.03
CA PRO A 96 -3.32 -18.72 15.23
C PRO A 96 -3.02 -18.37 13.75
N GLU A 97 -3.84 -17.49 13.15
CA GLU A 97 -3.55 -16.92 11.86
C GLU A 97 -2.61 -15.73 12.04
N LYS A 98 -1.50 -15.72 11.27
CA LYS A 98 -0.53 -14.61 11.34
C LYS A 98 -0.87 -13.56 10.30
N TYR A 99 -0.82 -12.29 10.69
CA TYR A 99 -0.87 -11.18 9.76
C TYR A 99 0.35 -11.19 8.84
N GLN A 100 0.13 -11.22 7.53
CA GLN A 100 1.18 -11.54 6.56
C GLN A 100 1.93 -10.31 6.03
N SER A 101 1.38 -9.10 6.20
CA SER A 101 1.92 -7.88 5.62
C SER A 101 2.75 -7.07 6.60
N THR A 102 3.67 -6.29 6.05
CA THR A 102 4.56 -5.40 6.79
C THR A 102 4.81 -4.13 5.96
N TYR A 103 5.64 -3.22 6.46
CA TYR A 103 5.92 -1.91 5.85
C TYR A 103 7.38 -1.53 6.04
N GLU A 104 7.82 -0.48 5.35
CA GLU A 104 9.18 0.06 5.44
C GLU A 104 9.21 1.34 6.25
N ARG A 105 10.19 1.46 7.16
CA ARG A 105 10.62 2.73 7.76
C ARG A 105 11.67 3.37 6.88
N ARG A 106 11.22 4.26 6.02
CA ARG A 106 12.06 4.89 5.01
C ARG A 106 11.39 6.15 4.48
N VAL A 107 12.15 7.16 4.11
CA VAL A 107 11.62 8.30 3.35
C VAL A 107 11.04 7.82 2.03
N GLY A 108 9.74 8.08 1.82
CA GLY A 108 8.94 7.53 0.72
C GLY A 108 8.17 6.26 1.08
N GLY A 109 8.49 5.61 2.22
CA GLY A 109 7.79 4.43 2.74
C GLY A 109 7.76 3.25 1.79
N SER A 110 6.78 2.37 1.94
CA SER A 110 6.63 1.13 1.16
C SER A 110 6.39 1.35 -0.34
N THR A 111 6.21 2.60 -0.81
CA THR A 111 6.11 2.87 -2.24
C THR A 111 7.41 2.65 -3.02
N TRP A 112 8.53 2.44 -2.35
CA TRP A 112 9.77 2.03 -3.00
C TRP A 112 9.64 0.66 -3.68
N HIS A 113 8.97 -0.30 -3.05
CA HIS A 113 8.83 -1.69 -3.53
C HIS A 113 7.41 -2.09 -3.96
N TRP A 114 6.46 -1.16 -4.11
CA TRP A 114 5.13 -1.46 -4.63
C TRP A 114 5.12 -1.67 -6.16
N LEU A 115 4.03 -2.24 -6.70
CA LEU A 115 3.88 -2.42 -8.14
C LEU A 115 3.52 -1.14 -8.91
N GLY A 116 3.06 -0.11 -8.22
CA GLY A 116 2.58 1.13 -8.84
C GLY A 116 1.13 1.05 -9.31
N HIS A 117 0.38 0.00 -8.99
CA HIS A 117 -1.01 -0.13 -9.39
C HIS A 117 -1.92 0.88 -8.69
N THR A 118 -2.77 1.55 -9.45
CA THR A 118 -3.61 2.65 -8.99
C THR A 118 -5.07 2.59 -9.48
N PRO A 119 -5.71 1.40 -9.50
CA PRO A 119 -7.14 1.36 -9.78
C PRO A 119 -7.91 2.05 -8.65
N ARG A 120 -8.95 2.83 -9.01
CA ARG A 120 -9.83 3.50 -8.04
C ARG A 120 -10.74 2.49 -7.33
N LEU A 121 -11.19 2.81 -6.12
CA LEU A 121 -12.33 2.13 -5.51
C LEU A 121 -13.58 2.37 -6.38
N LEU A 122 -14.53 1.44 -6.32
CA LEU A 122 -15.80 1.52 -7.05
C LEU A 122 -16.85 2.25 -6.23
N PRO A 123 -17.91 2.83 -6.84
CA PRO A 123 -19.01 3.49 -6.11
C PRO A 123 -19.59 2.63 -4.98
N ASN A 124 -19.80 1.34 -5.22
CA ASN A 124 -20.36 0.43 -4.21
C ASN A 124 -19.36 0.03 -3.11
N ASP A 125 -18.06 0.27 -3.28
CA ASP A 125 -17.08 0.10 -2.19
C ASP A 125 -17.32 1.11 -1.04
N TYR A 126 -17.89 2.29 -1.36
CA TYR A 126 -18.26 3.33 -0.40
C TYR A 126 -19.61 3.09 0.28
N ARG A 127 -20.44 2.22 -0.30
CA ARG A 127 -21.83 1.92 0.12
C ARG A 127 -22.02 0.43 0.39
N LEU A 128 -21.00 -0.21 0.93
CA LEU A 128 -20.96 -1.67 1.08
C LEU A 128 -22.12 -2.18 1.94
N HIS A 129 -22.37 -1.52 3.08
CA HIS A 129 -23.48 -1.90 3.95
C HIS A 129 -24.86 -1.60 3.32
N THR A 130 -25.05 -0.39 2.82
CA THR A 130 -26.31 0.01 2.17
C THR A 130 -26.64 -0.88 0.97
N THR A 131 -25.64 -1.26 0.16
CA THR A 131 -25.86 -2.01 -1.09
C THR A 131 -25.97 -3.51 -0.85
N TYR A 132 -25.13 -4.08 0.03
CA TYR A 132 -24.99 -5.53 0.17
C TYR A 132 -25.31 -6.07 1.56
N GLY A 133 -25.56 -5.20 2.54
CA GLY A 133 -25.86 -5.61 3.93
C GLY A 133 -24.65 -6.10 4.74
N VAL A 134 -23.42 -5.92 4.22
CA VAL A 134 -22.18 -6.37 4.88
C VAL A 134 -21.24 -5.18 5.13
N GLY A 135 -20.32 -5.33 6.06
CA GLY A 135 -19.35 -4.28 6.40
C GLY A 135 -19.98 -2.99 6.90
N VAL A 136 -19.44 -1.86 6.48
CA VAL A 136 -19.90 -0.50 6.84
C VAL A 136 -19.82 0.42 5.62
N ASP A 137 -20.59 1.52 5.65
CA ASP A 137 -20.50 2.58 4.65
C ASP A 137 -19.40 3.58 5.03
N TRP A 138 -18.82 4.21 4.02
CA TRP A 138 -17.92 5.35 4.19
C TRP A 138 -18.72 6.63 4.41
N PRO A 139 -18.19 7.63 5.15
CA PRO A 139 -18.83 8.95 5.27
C PRO A 139 -18.65 9.82 4.01
N LEU A 140 -18.07 9.26 2.97
CA LEU A 140 -17.83 9.83 1.64
C LEU A 140 -18.39 8.90 0.57
N GLY A 141 -18.85 9.46 -0.55
CA GLY A 141 -19.16 8.71 -1.75
C GLY A 141 -18.06 8.80 -2.80
N TYR A 142 -18.19 8.02 -3.87
CA TYR A 142 -17.25 8.06 -5.00
C TYR A 142 -17.17 9.48 -5.61
N ALA A 143 -18.29 10.15 -5.78
CA ALA A 143 -18.35 11.50 -6.35
C ALA A 143 -17.62 12.55 -5.51
N ASP A 144 -17.57 12.38 -4.18
CA ASP A 144 -16.84 13.28 -3.27
C ASP A 144 -15.33 13.14 -3.45
N LEU A 145 -14.84 11.94 -3.80
CA LEU A 145 -13.42 11.65 -4.00
C LEU A 145 -12.97 11.70 -5.46
N GLU A 146 -13.88 11.69 -6.42
CA GLU A 146 -13.52 11.67 -7.84
C GLU A 146 -12.58 12.82 -8.26
N PRO A 147 -12.83 14.10 -7.90
CA PRO A 147 -11.92 15.20 -8.22
C PRO A 147 -10.52 15.02 -7.58
N TRP A 148 -10.48 14.43 -6.39
CA TRP A 148 -9.24 14.14 -5.68
C TRP A 148 -8.49 12.95 -6.26
N TYR A 149 -9.19 11.98 -6.84
CA TYR A 149 -8.59 10.92 -7.63
C TYR A 149 -7.90 11.48 -8.87
N CYS A 150 -8.57 12.35 -9.63
CA CYS A 150 -7.97 13.00 -10.79
C CYS A 150 -6.69 13.77 -10.41
N ARG A 151 -6.75 14.52 -9.31
CA ARG A 151 -5.58 15.23 -8.80
C ARG A 151 -4.48 14.28 -8.34
N ALA A 152 -4.80 13.23 -7.61
CA ALA A 152 -3.83 12.23 -7.16
C ALA A 152 -3.16 11.52 -8.33
N GLU A 153 -3.90 11.18 -9.38
CA GLU A 153 -3.37 10.59 -10.60
C GLU A 153 -2.37 11.53 -11.29
N THR A 154 -2.65 12.83 -11.32
CA THR A 154 -1.73 13.85 -11.83
C THR A 154 -0.46 13.94 -10.98
N GLU A 155 -0.59 14.03 -9.66
CA GLU A 155 0.57 14.13 -8.74
C GLU A 155 1.46 12.89 -8.79
N LEU A 156 0.88 11.71 -8.86
CA LEU A 156 1.64 10.45 -8.94
C LEU A 156 2.17 10.16 -10.35
N GLY A 157 1.63 10.79 -11.38
CA GLY A 157 1.91 10.48 -12.79
C GLY A 157 1.37 9.09 -13.13
N VAL A 158 0.05 8.95 -13.18
CA VAL A 158 -0.61 7.70 -13.51
C VAL A 158 -0.77 7.54 -15.02
N ALA A 159 -0.27 6.43 -15.55
CA ALA A 159 -0.51 6.01 -16.92
C ALA A 159 -1.74 5.09 -16.97
N GLY A 160 -2.70 5.35 -17.85
CA GLY A 160 -3.92 4.58 -17.99
C GLY A 160 -4.56 4.72 -19.37
N ASP A 161 -5.64 4.01 -19.59
CA ASP A 161 -6.45 4.08 -20.82
C ASP A 161 -7.83 4.63 -20.48
N ASP A 162 -8.14 5.82 -21.00
CA ASP A 162 -9.40 6.49 -20.70
C ASP A 162 -10.62 5.73 -21.22
N ALA A 163 -10.50 5.10 -22.39
CA ALA A 163 -11.61 4.33 -22.97
C ALA A 163 -11.92 3.07 -22.15
N GLU A 164 -10.89 2.37 -21.68
CA GLU A 164 -11.06 1.17 -20.82
C GLU A 164 -11.63 1.53 -19.43
N TRP A 165 -11.29 2.71 -18.88
CA TRP A 165 -11.59 3.07 -17.50
C TRP A 165 -12.64 4.18 -17.34
N GLN A 166 -13.33 4.55 -18.42
CA GLN A 166 -14.33 5.64 -18.38
C GLN A 166 -15.49 5.37 -17.41
N ASN A 167 -15.93 4.12 -17.29
CA ASN A 167 -17.09 3.75 -16.47
C ASN A 167 -17.05 2.30 -15.98
N VAL A 168 -15.93 1.88 -15.39
CA VAL A 168 -15.81 0.51 -14.84
C VAL A 168 -16.69 0.40 -13.59
N HIS A 169 -17.73 -0.42 -13.64
CA HIS A 169 -18.73 -0.59 -12.56
C HIS A 169 -19.28 0.72 -12.01
N GLY A 170 -19.54 1.70 -12.86
CA GLY A 170 -20.07 3.01 -12.46
C GLY A 170 -19.03 4.01 -11.95
N ALA A 171 -17.76 3.65 -11.92
CA ALA A 171 -16.67 4.56 -11.57
C ALA A 171 -16.36 5.50 -12.75
N PHE A 172 -17.05 6.64 -12.81
CA PHE A 172 -16.83 7.65 -13.84
C PHE A 172 -15.53 8.42 -13.64
N ARG A 173 -15.06 9.10 -14.69
CA ARG A 173 -13.90 9.97 -14.72
C ARG A 173 -14.26 11.33 -15.30
N SER A 174 -13.91 12.42 -14.58
CA SER A 174 -14.13 13.81 -15.05
C SER A 174 -12.91 14.35 -15.82
N GLN A 175 -11.74 13.74 -15.68
CA GLN A 175 -10.50 14.11 -16.33
C GLN A 175 -9.80 12.87 -16.91
N PRO A 176 -9.08 13.01 -18.04
CA PRO A 176 -8.28 11.92 -18.59
C PRO A 176 -7.09 11.59 -17.67
N PHE A 177 -6.51 10.40 -17.88
CA PHE A 177 -5.22 10.09 -17.26
C PHE A 177 -4.12 11.05 -17.74
N PRO A 178 -3.16 11.42 -16.88
CA PRO A 178 -2.07 12.32 -17.27
C PRO A 178 -1.15 11.74 -18.35
N MET A 179 -1.17 10.42 -18.52
CA MET A 179 -0.35 9.74 -19.55
C MET A 179 -1.11 8.54 -20.12
N PRO A 180 -0.85 8.17 -21.40
CA PRO A 180 -1.41 6.95 -21.98
C PRO A 180 -0.93 5.72 -21.22
N LYS A 181 -1.67 4.61 -21.32
CA LYS A 181 -1.33 3.36 -20.64
C LYS A 181 0.07 2.86 -20.98
N ILE A 182 0.67 2.10 -20.07
CA ILE A 182 1.86 1.29 -20.35
C ILE A 182 1.48 0.25 -21.41
N TRP A 183 2.36 0.05 -22.38
CA TRP A 183 2.15 -0.95 -23.41
C TRP A 183 1.91 -2.34 -22.80
N PRO A 184 0.91 -3.08 -23.29
CA PRO A 184 0.59 -4.41 -22.80
C PRO A 184 1.78 -5.36 -23.03
N SER A 185 1.97 -6.30 -22.10
CA SER A 185 2.90 -7.41 -22.31
C SER A 185 2.35 -8.38 -23.36
N TRP A 186 3.21 -9.25 -23.89
CA TRP A 186 2.76 -10.30 -24.82
C TRP A 186 1.71 -11.22 -24.19
N SER A 187 1.86 -11.56 -22.92
CA SER A 187 0.86 -12.33 -22.19
C SER A 187 -0.50 -11.62 -22.10
N ASP A 188 -0.52 -10.28 -21.89
CA ASP A 188 -1.78 -9.52 -21.87
C ASP A 188 -2.51 -9.60 -23.22
N LEU A 189 -1.76 -9.49 -24.34
CA LEU A 189 -2.34 -9.59 -25.68
C LEU A 189 -2.92 -10.97 -25.95
N LEU A 190 -2.23 -12.04 -25.55
CA LEU A 190 -2.73 -13.41 -25.67
C LEU A 190 -4.01 -13.63 -24.84
N PHE A 191 -4.03 -13.19 -23.60
CA PHE A 191 -5.24 -13.26 -22.77
C PHE A 191 -6.37 -12.43 -23.36
N THR A 192 -6.10 -11.21 -23.85
CA THR A 192 -7.11 -10.37 -24.50
C THR A 192 -7.74 -11.07 -25.69
N GLY A 193 -6.94 -11.71 -26.53
CA GLY A 193 -7.45 -12.48 -27.69
C GLY A 193 -8.23 -13.72 -27.26
N ALA A 194 -7.71 -14.48 -26.31
CA ALA A 194 -8.32 -15.73 -25.86
C ALA A 194 -9.66 -15.53 -25.09
N LEU A 195 -9.88 -14.36 -24.51
CA LEU A 195 -11.06 -14.07 -23.66
C LEU A 195 -12.18 -13.30 -24.39
N GLN A 196 -12.04 -13.03 -25.69
CA GLN A 196 -13.02 -12.22 -26.43
C GLN A 196 -14.44 -12.74 -26.31
N ASP A 197 -14.62 -14.08 -26.25
CA ASP A 197 -15.92 -14.75 -26.21
C ASP A 197 -16.10 -15.66 -24.98
N VAL A 198 -15.32 -15.42 -23.92
CA VAL A 198 -15.36 -16.24 -22.70
C VAL A 198 -16.26 -15.62 -21.66
N ASP A 199 -17.30 -16.35 -21.27
CA ASP A 199 -18.15 -16.05 -20.13
C ASP A 199 -17.84 -17.01 -18.99
N VAL A 200 -17.64 -16.47 -17.78
CA VAL A 200 -17.47 -17.26 -16.57
C VAL A 200 -18.51 -16.82 -15.53
N ALA A 201 -19.23 -17.77 -14.99
CA ALA A 201 -20.32 -17.53 -14.04
C ALA A 201 -21.35 -16.49 -14.55
N GLY A 202 -21.69 -16.55 -15.85
CA GLY A 202 -22.64 -15.64 -16.51
C GLY A 202 -22.12 -14.21 -16.70
N ARG A 203 -20.79 -14.01 -16.66
CA ARG A 203 -20.18 -12.70 -16.81
C ARG A 203 -19.09 -12.73 -17.88
N ARG A 204 -19.19 -11.79 -18.82
CA ARG A 204 -18.15 -11.58 -19.83
C ARG A 204 -16.85 -11.14 -19.18
N LEU A 205 -15.75 -11.81 -19.49
CA LEU A 205 -14.43 -11.42 -19.03
C LEU A 205 -13.80 -10.42 -19.99
N ALA A 206 -13.12 -9.42 -19.42
CA ALA A 206 -12.33 -8.47 -20.17
C ALA A 206 -10.98 -8.25 -19.48
N VAL A 207 -9.91 -8.28 -20.28
CA VAL A 207 -8.59 -7.87 -19.82
C VAL A 207 -8.49 -6.36 -19.97
N LEU A 208 -8.35 -5.66 -18.84
CA LEU A 208 -8.15 -4.21 -18.82
C LEU A 208 -6.70 -3.88 -18.43
N SER A 209 -6.14 -2.85 -19.04
CA SER A 209 -4.85 -2.31 -18.61
C SER A 209 -4.96 -1.78 -17.17
N THR A 210 -4.01 -2.11 -16.32
CA THR A 210 -4.02 -1.62 -14.94
C THR A 210 -3.46 -0.20 -14.88
N PRO A 211 -4.24 0.82 -14.45
CA PRO A 211 -3.72 2.16 -14.21
C PRO A 211 -2.54 2.10 -13.25
N SER A 212 -1.45 2.77 -13.60
CA SER A 212 -0.20 2.60 -12.87
C SER A 212 0.55 3.90 -12.70
N ALA A 213 1.01 4.19 -11.48
CA ALA A 213 1.94 5.29 -11.19
C ALA A 213 3.35 4.93 -11.71
N ARG A 214 3.44 4.67 -13.00
CA ARG A 214 4.65 4.42 -13.78
C ARG A 214 4.58 5.24 -15.05
N ASN A 215 5.61 5.98 -15.34
CA ASN A 215 5.63 6.84 -16.51
C ASN A 215 5.62 6.03 -17.81
N SER A 216 4.64 6.22 -18.69
CA SER A 216 4.65 5.71 -20.07
C SER A 216 5.40 6.63 -21.02
N GLN A 217 5.56 7.88 -20.66
CA GLN A 217 6.39 8.91 -21.30
C GLN A 217 7.11 9.72 -20.22
N ALA A 218 8.04 10.61 -20.57
CA ALA A 218 8.70 11.47 -19.59
C ALA A 218 7.66 12.35 -18.87
N TYR A 219 7.65 12.32 -17.54
CA TYR A 219 6.69 13.05 -16.73
C TYR A 219 7.29 13.38 -15.36
N ASP A 220 7.08 14.62 -14.89
CA ASP A 220 7.48 15.07 -13.56
C ASP A 220 8.96 14.76 -13.24
N GLY A 221 9.86 15.03 -14.18
CA GLY A 221 11.30 14.80 -14.05
C GLY A 221 11.73 13.32 -14.02
N ARG A 222 10.82 12.38 -14.21
CA ARG A 222 11.08 10.95 -14.22
C ARG A 222 11.05 10.42 -15.67
N PRO A 223 11.94 9.47 -16.03
CA PRO A 223 11.98 8.90 -17.37
C PRO A 223 10.77 8.00 -17.65
N PRO A 224 10.51 7.66 -18.94
CA PRO A 224 9.56 6.63 -19.29
C PRO A 224 10.02 5.25 -18.79
N CYS A 225 9.08 4.34 -18.58
CA CYS A 225 9.34 2.96 -18.19
C CYS A 225 10.09 2.23 -19.31
N ALA A 226 11.24 1.64 -19.00
CA ALA A 226 12.04 0.86 -19.94
C ALA A 226 11.66 -0.64 -19.95
N GLY A 227 10.52 -1.01 -19.35
CA GLY A 227 10.07 -2.41 -19.35
C GLY A 227 10.87 -3.34 -18.44
N ASN A 228 11.57 -2.82 -17.43
CA ASN A 228 12.26 -3.65 -16.45
C ASN A 228 11.26 -4.47 -15.63
N ALA A 229 11.50 -5.77 -15.49
CA ALA A 229 10.66 -6.67 -14.71
C ALA A 229 10.88 -6.54 -13.18
N SER A 230 11.67 -5.58 -12.73
CA SER A 230 12.08 -5.39 -11.33
C SER A 230 11.37 -4.21 -10.63
N CYS A 231 10.13 -3.86 -11.01
CA CYS A 231 9.36 -2.83 -10.28
C CYS A 231 9.27 -3.14 -8.78
N VAL A 232 9.19 -4.42 -8.45
CA VAL A 232 9.37 -5.00 -7.13
C VAL A 232 10.57 -5.93 -7.23
N PRO A 233 11.62 -5.75 -6.47
CA PRO A 233 11.76 -4.89 -5.28
C PRO A 233 12.09 -3.42 -5.57
N ILE A 234 12.63 -3.06 -6.72
CA ILE A 234 13.05 -1.68 -7.01
C ILE A 234 12.94 -1.34 -8.51
N CYS A 235 12.39 -0.18 -8.82
CA CYS A 235 12.47 0.37 -10.17
C CYS A 235 13.87 0.95 -10.39
N PRO A 236 14.70 0.38 -11.30
CA PRO A 236 16.11 0.77 -11.39
C PRO A 236 16.32 2.18 -11.92
N ILE A 237 15.39 2.69 -12.73
CA ILE A 237 15.49 4.00 -13.39
C ILE A 237 14.58 5.08 -12.80
N GLY A 238 13.76 4.75 -11.78
CA GLY A 238 12.86 5.72 -11.16
C GLY A 238 11.64 6.10 -11.98
N ALA A 239 11.30 5.36 -13.04
CA ALA A 239 10.06 5.59 -13.82
C ALA A 239 8.80 5.34 -13.00
N LYS A 240 8.84 4.40 -12.05
CA LYS A 240 7.77 4.17 -11.08
C LYS A 240 7.85 5.21 -9.97
N TYR A 241 6.69 5.78 -9.62
CA TYR A 241 6.58 6.71 -8.50
C TYR A 241 6.93 6.05 -7.16
N ASP A 242 7.59 6.79 -6.30
CA ASP A 242 7.67 6.56 -4.86
C ASP A 242 7.55 7.90 -4.10
N GLY A 243 7.15 7.84 -2.83
CA GLY A 243 6.83 9.03 -2.03
C GLY A 243 8.01 10.00 -1.83
N SER A 244 9.26 9.55 -2.00
CA SER A 244 10.44 10.43 -1.91
C SER A 244 10.42 11.54 -2.97
N VAL A 245 9.68 11.37 -4.07
CA VAL A 245 9.47 12.42 -5.08
C VAL A 245 8.84 13.67 -4.45
N HIS A 246 7.73 13.49 -3.73
CA HIS A 246 7.04 14.61 -3.09
C HIS A 246 7.74 15.10 -1.82
N VAL A 247 8.48 14.23 -1.12
CA VAL A 247 9.35 14.70 -0.02
C VAL A 247 10.40 15.66 -0.56
N ARG A 248 11.11 15.33 -1.65
CA ARG A 248 12.07 16.25 -2.28
C ARG A 248 11.43 17.54 -2.75
N LYS A 249 10.25 17.48 -3.37
CA LYS A 249 9.49 18.67 -3.79
C LYS A 249 9.13 19.56 -2.60
N SER A 250 8.65 18.98 -1.50
CA SER A 250 8.29 19.73 -0.29
C SER A 250 9.50 20.41 0.35
N VAL A 251 10.63 19.71 0.45
CA VAL A 251 11.88 20.27 0.97
C VAL A 251 12.39 21.41 0.08
N ALA A 252 12.32 21.25 -1.23
CA ALA A 252 12.67 22.34 -2.18
C ALA A 252 11.78 23.59 -2.03
N LYS A 253 10.56 23.43 -1.49
CA LYS A 253 9.62 24.51 -1.17
C LYS A 253 9.73 25.02 0.28
N GLY A 254 10.73 24.56 1.05
CA GLY A 254 11.03 25.03 2.40
C GLY A 254 10.49 24.17 3.55
N ALA A 255 9.87 23.01 3.29
CA ALA A 255 9.55 22.07 4.35
C ALA A 255 10.83 21.51 4.98
N LYS A 256 10.82 21.26 6.30
CA LYS A 256 11.90 20.57 6.99
C LYS A 256 11.62 19.08 7.06
N LEU A 257 12.64 18.27 6.86
CA LEU A 257 12.62 16.82 7.06
C LEU A 257 13.58 16.46 8.20
N TRP A 258 13.06 15.79 9.24
CA TRP A 258 13.87 15.19 10.28
C TRP A 258 13.77 13.66 10.17
N GLU A 259 14.82 13.09 9.64
CA GLU A 259 14.99 11.65 9.50
C GLU A 259 15.42 11.00 10.82
N LYS A 260 15.34 9.65 10.91
CA LYS A 260 15.75 8.88 12.09
C LYS A 260 15.10 9.37 13.38
N SER A 261 13.87 9.86 13.27
CA SER A 261 13.13 10.51 14.35
C SER A 261 11.81 9.76 14.57
N VAL A 262 11.83 8.82 15.51
CA VAL A 262 10.66 7.99 15.86
C VAL A 262 9.79 8.75 16.84
N VAL A 263 8.56 9.08 16.44
CA VAL A 263 7.59 9.73 17.33
C VAL A 263 7.02 8.68 18.29
N LEU A 264 7.10 8.99 19.59
CA LEU A 264 6.74 8.06 20.67
C LEU A 264 5.45 8.44 21.38
N ARG A 265 5.13 9.73 21.44
CA ARG A 265 3.98 10.22 22.19
C ARG A 265 3.50 11.60 21.70
N LEU A 266 2.21 11.81 21.79
CA LEU A 266 1.53 13.07 21.56
C LEU A 266 0.85 13.52 22.87
N ASP A 267 1.07 14.76 23.29
CA ASP A 267 0.39 15.32 24.46
C ASP A 267 -0.71 16.26 24.00
N ALA A 268 -1.92 16.04 24.49
CA ALA A 268 -3.06 16.91 24.29
C ALA A 268 -3.36 17.71 25.59
N ASP A 269 -3.87 18.93 25.43
CA ASP A 269 -4.34 19.76 26.54
C ASP A 269 -5.82 19.50 26.87
N ALA A 270 -6.30 20.11 27.94
CA ALA A 270 -7.69 19.99 28.39
C ALA A 270 -8.72 20.56 27.39
N ASP A 271 -8.29 21.45 26.49
CA ASP A 271 -9.13 22.03 25.44
C ASP A 271 -9.23 21.14 24.20
N GLY A 272 -8.61 19.96 24.22
CA GLY A 272 -8.60 18.98 23.14
C GLY A 272 -7.66 19.34 21.98
N PHE A 273 -6.57 20.08 22.25
CA PHE A 273 -5.53 20.34 21.26
C PHE A 273 -4.28 19.51 21.53
N VAL A 274 -3.75 18.87 20.53
CA VAL A 274 -2.42 18.25 20.56
C VAL A 274 -1.38 19.37 20.53
N ARG A 275 -0.56 19.48 21.60
CA ARG A 275 0.40 20.57 21.80
C ARG A 275 1.83 20.18 21.59
N THR A 276 2.19 18.93 21.93
CA THR A 276 3.59 18.50 21.90
C THR A 276 3.71 17.14 21.24
N VAL A 277 4.67 17.04 20.36
CA VAL A 277 5.09 15.80 19.70
C VAL A 277 6.44 15.41 20.28
N HIS A 278 6.51 14.25 20.94
CA HIS A 278 7.73 13.68 21.51
C HIS A 278 8.33 12.68 20.56
N PHE A 279 9.61 12.79 20.30
CA PHE A 279 10.33 11.87 19.42
C PHE A 279 11.67 11.46 20.03
N LYS A 280 12.18 10.34 19.57
CA LYS A 280 13.49 9.80 19.88
C LYS A 280 14.25 9.49 18.61
N ARG A 281 15.52 9.86 18.57
CA ARG A 281 16.39 9.60 17.43
C ARG A 281 17.09 8.25 17.54
N TRP A 282 17.68 7.78 16.46
CA TRP A 282 18.44 6.52 16.47
C TRP A 282 19.63 6.53 17.42
N ASP A 283 20.24 7.69 17.67
CA ASP A 283 21.29 7.88 18.67
C ASP A 283 20.77 7.92 20.12
N GLN A 284 19.49 7.60 20.32
CA GLN A 284 18.78 7.61 21.61
C GLN A 284 18.51 9.01 22.18
N SER A 285 18.91 10.09 21.51
CA SER A 285 18.56 11.45 21.94
C SER A 285 17.06 11.70 21.82
N GLU A 286 16.49 12.38 22.82
CA GLU A 286 15.07 12.72 22.89
C GLU A 286 14.85 14.19 22.56
N GLY A 287 13.70 14.48 21.97
CA GLY A 287 13.30 15.83 21.63
C GLY A 287 11.81 16.03 21.61
N THR A 288 11.43 17.28 21.59
CA THR A 288 10.03 17.69 21.44
C THR A 288 9.90 18.75 20.36
N VAL A 289 8.74 18.78 19.71
CA VAL A 289 8.38 19.82 18.75
C VAL A 289 6.91 20.17 18.91
N LYS A 290 6.56 21.40 18.54
CA LYS A 290 5.18 21.92 18.59
C LYS A 290 4.66 22.23 17.21
N GLY A 291 3.41 21.88 16.94
CA GLY A 291 2.68 22.22 15.73
C GLY A 291 1.33 22.84 16.06
N ARG A 292 0.89 23.80 15.25
CA ARG A 292 -0.49 24.30 15.32
C ARG A 292 -1.47 23.21 14.90
N ILE A 293 -1.09 22.43 13.89
CA ILE A 293 -1.77 21.21 13.45
C ILE A 293 -0.77 20.04 13.48
N VAL A 294 -1.22 18.87 13.91
CA VAL A 294 -0.46 17.61 13.89
C VAL A 294 -1.16 16.62 12.99
N ILE A 295 -0.41 15.98 12.10
CA ILE A 295 -0.91 14.98 11.14
C ILE A 295 -0.17 13.68 11.34
N VAL A 296 -0.89 12.61 11.66
CA VAL A 296 -0.37 11.25 11.77
C VAL A 296 -0.58 10.53 10.43
N ALA A 297 0.52 10.23 9.73
CA ALA A 297 0.56 9.57 8.43
C ALA A 297 1.54 8.37 8.44
N ALA A 298 1.59 7.64 9.57
CA ALA A 298 2.64 6.69 9.92
C ALA A 298 2.25 5.22 9.66
N ASN A 299 1.57 4.90 8.53
CA ASN A 299 1.02 3.57 8.26
C ASN A 299 -0.12 3.18 9.24
N ALA A 300 -0.92 2.17 8.91
CA ALA A 300 -2.07 1.79 9.75
C ALA A 300 -1.63 1.20 11.10
N ILE A 301 -0.56 0.42 11.15
CA ILE A 301 -0.09 -0.20 12.41
C ILE A 301 0.54 0.84 13.32
N GLU A 302 1.47 1.65 12.81
CA GLU A 302 2.20 2.63 13.61
C GLU A 302 1.33 3.83 14.02
N SER A 303 0.36 4.23 13.18
CA SER A 303 -0.60 5.27 13.55
C SER A 303 -1.43 4.84 14.76
N ALA A 304 -1.97 3.63 14.74
CA ALA A 304 -2.71 3.08 15.87
C ALA A 304 -1.83 2.92 17.12
N LYS A 305 -0.62 2.36 16.97
CA LYS A 305 0.36 2.23 18.06
C LYS A 305 0.64 3.58 18.73
N LEU A 306 0.91 4.62 17.91
CA LEU A 306 1.20 5.96 18.44
C LEU A 306 0.03 6.54 19.21
N LEU A 307 -1.20 6.43 18.71
CA LEU A 307 -2.39 6.94 19.39
C LEU A 307 -2.67 6.18 20.70
N LEU A 308 -2.50 4.84 20.69
CA LEU A 308 -2.63 4.02 21.91
C LEU A 308 -1.56 4.36 22.96
N LEU A 309 -0.29 4.54 22.55
CA LEU A 309 0.80 4.97 23.44
C LEU A 309 0.54 6.35 24.04
N SER A 310 -0.10 7.23 23.29
CA SER A 310 -0.43 8.59 23.69
C SER A 310 -1.70 8.68 24.53
N GLY A 311 -2.55 7.65 24.52
CA GLY A 311 -3.85 7.64 25.20
C GLY A 311 -4.83 8.69 24.68
N ILE A 312 -4.76 9.02 23.35
CA ILE A 312 -5.59 10.08 22.74
C ILE A 312 -6.36 9.57 21.51
N ALA A 313 -7.32 10.36 21.05
CA ALA A 313 -8.15 10.11 19.88
C ALA A 313 -8.94 8.79 19.92
N ASN A 314 -9.26 8.27 21.10
CA ASN A 314 -9.87 6.94 21.27
C ASN A 314 -11.15 6.95 22.13
N SER A 315 -11.90 8.04 22.16
CA SER A 315 -13.19 8.10 22.88
C SER A 315 -14.20 7.07 22.33
N SER A 316 -14.10 6.75 21.05
CA SER A 316 -14.90 5.70 20.39
C SER A 316 -14.46 4.27 20.71
N GLY A 317 -13.27 4.06 21.27
CA GLY A 317 -12.64 2.74 21.40
C GLY A 317 -12.21 2.10 20.07
N GLN A 318 -12.22 2.86 18.95
CA GLN A 318 -11.95 2.30 17.61
C GLN A 318 -10.48 2.35 17.22
N VAL A 319 -9.60 3.03 17.96
CA VAL A 319 -8.17 3.04 17.66
C VAL A 319 -7.59 1.62 17.81
N GLY A 320 -6.93 1.17 16.78
CA GLY A 320 -6.36 -0.16 16.67
C GLY A 320 -7.30 -1.22 16.09
N GLN A 321 -8.62 -1.03 16.11
CA GLN A 321 -9.58 -2.03 15.63
C GLN A 321 -9.69 -2.05 14.10
N ASN A 322 -10.25 -3.13 13.57
CA ASN A 322 -10.54 -3.32 12.14
C ASN A 322 -9.28 -3.37 11.25
N LEU A 323 -8.22 -4.01 11.73
CA LEU A 323 -7.02 -4.26 10.90
C LEU A 323 -7.39 -5.13 9.69
N MET A 324 -7.13 -4.65 8.49
CA MET A 324 -7.44 -5.31 7.23
C MET A 324 -6.22 -5.39 6.31
N ASP A 325 -6.28 -6.31 5.36
CA ASP A 325 -5.41 -6.41 4.19
C ASP A 325 -6.22 -7.06 3.07
N HIS A 326 -5.82 -6.93 1.81
CA HIS A 326 -6.31 -7.83 0.77
C HIS A 326 -5.55 -9.14 0.87
N LEU A 327 -6.28 -10.25 0.88
CA LEU A 327 -5.68 -11.58 0.94
C LEU A 327 -5.55 -12.15 -0.46
N GLN A 328 -4.40 -12.74 -0.75
CA GLN A 328 -4.03 -13.15 -2.10
C GLN A 328 -3.86 -14.66 -2.22
N LYS A 329 -4.30 -15.17 -3.38
CA LYS A 329 -3.90 -16.47 -3.91
C LYS A 329 -3.32 -16.30 -5.31
N ALA A 330 -2.48 -17.25 -5.70
CA ALA A 330 -1.95 -17.33 -7.05
C ALA A 330 -2.06 -18.76 -7.57
N VAL A 331 -2.31 -18.90 -8.87
CA VAL A 331 -2.20 -20.17 -9.60
C VAL A 331 -1.05 -20.04 -10.57
N LEU A 332 -0.22 -21.07 -10.63
CA LEU A 332 0.93 -21.16 -11.51
C LEU A 332 0.69 -22.20 -12.59
N GLY A 333 1.22 -21.98 -13.78
CA GLY A 333 1.12 -22.94 -14.86
C GLY A 333 2.16 -22.70 -15.94
N THR A 334 2.12 -23.58 -16.93
CA THR A 334 2.95 -23.55 -18.13
C THR A 334 2.02 -23.46 -19.34
N ALA A 335 2.13 -22.38 -20.10
CA ALA A 335 1.39 -22.20 -21.34
C ALA A 335 1.96 -23.10 -22.44
N ARG A 336 1.10 -23.53 -23.37
CA ARG A 336 1.54 -24.28 -24.56
C ARG A 336 2.48 -23.46 -25.42
N GLU A 337 2.13 -22.18 -25.67
CA GLU A 337 2.93 -21.26 -26.42
C GLU A 337 3.76 -20.33 -25.52
N PRO A 338 4.92 -19.84 -25.99
CA PRO A 338 5.73 -18.92 -25.20
C PRO A 338 5.01 -17.60 -24.89
N LEU A 339 4.95 -17.26 -23.61
CA LEU A 339 4.41 -15.98 -23.10
C LEU A 339 5.50 -14.92 -22.89
N TYR A 340 6.75 -15.35 -22.87
CA TYR A 340 7.91 -14.49 -22.64
C TYR A 340 7.79 -13.57 -21.41
N PRO A 341 7.51 -14.10 -20.22
CA PRO A 341 7.51 -13.29 -18.99
C PRO A 341 8.86 -12.56 -18.84
N PHE A 342 8.89 -11.53 -18.00
CA PHE A 342 10.04 -10.64 -17.79
C PHE A 342 10.33 -9.65 -18.95
N ARG A 343 9.59 -9.68 -20.03
CA ARG A 343 9.62 -8.66 -21.08
C ARG A 343 8.54 -7.62 -20.82
N GLY A 344 8.92 -6.55 -20.16
CA GLY A 344 8.00 -5.52 -19.67
C GLY A 344 7.87 -5.50 -18.13
N PRO A 345 7.00 -4.65 -17.58
CA PRO A 345 6.74 -4.63 -16.15
C PRO A 345 6.15 -5.94 -15.63
N PRO A 346 6.25 -6.22 -14.30
CA PRO A 346 5.77 -7.48 -13.70
C PRO A 346 4.27 -7.74 -13.86
N SER A 347 3.48 -6.70 -14.06
CA SER A 347 2.05 -6.77 -14.37
C SER A 347 1.60 -5.46 -14.98
N THR A 348 0.83 -5.54 -16.06
CA THR A 348 0.28 -4.40 -16.81
C THR A 348 -1.22 -4.48 -17.00
N SER A 349 -1.86 -5.61 -16.65
CA SER A 349 -3.29 -5.81 -16.82
C SER A 349 -3.93 -6.63 -15.72
N GLY A 350 -5.24 -6.68 -15.72
CA GLY A 350 -6.05 -7.44 -14.79
C GLY A 350 -7.47 -7.66 -15.28
N ILE A 351 -8.25 -8.36 -14.47
CA ILE A 351 -9.68 -8.59 -14.71
C ILE A 351 -10.45 -7.99 -13.55
N GLU A 352 -11.32 -7.05 -13.89
CA GLU A 352 -12.09 -6.22 -12.96
C GLU A 352 -13.54 -6.73 -12.77
N THR A 353 -13.96 -7.74 -13.54
CA THR A 353 -15.35 -8.23 -13.64
C THR A 353 -15.96 -8.63 -12.30
N PHE A 354 -15.16 -9.17 -11.39
CA PHE A 354 -15.63 -9.68 -10.10
C PHE A 354 -15.36 -8.74 -8.91
N ARG A 355 -15.11 -7.47 -9.19
CA ARG A 355 -14.99 -6.45 -8.14
C ARG A 355 -16.35 -6.00 -7.62
N ASP A 356 -17.43 -6.20 -8.39
CA ASP A 356 -18.77 -5.77 -8.00
C ASP A 356 -19.86 -6.72 -8.47
N GLY A 357 -20.95 -6.81 -7.68
CA GLY A 357 -22.14 -7.60 -8.00
C GLY A 357 -22.83 -8.16 -6.75
N ASP A 358 -24.04 -8.70 -6.93
CA ASP A 358 -24.90 -9.23 -5.85
C ASP A 358 -24.26 -10.34 -5.00
N PHE A 359 -23.26 -11.04 -5.53
CA PHE A 359 -22.50 -12.05 -4.77
C PHE A 359 -21.80 -11.48 -3.53
N ARG A 360 -21.54 -10.16 -3.49
CA ARG A 360 -20.97 -9.47 -2.32
C ARG A 360 -21.86 -9.51 -1.08
N LYS A 361 -23.12 -9.89 -1.21
CA LYS A 361 -24.00 -10.20 -0.06
C LYS A 361 -23.53 -11.42 0.74
N MET A 362 -22.77 -12.32 0.11
CA MET A 362 -22.42 -13.64 0.70
C MET A 362 -20.93 -13.93 0.71
N ARG A 363 -20.13 -13.32 -0.15
CA ARG A 363 -18.70 -13.60 -0.26
C ARG A 363 -17.89 -12.40 -0.72
N GLY A 364 -16.61 -12.39 -0.38
CA GLY A 364 -15.66 -11.35 -0.80
C GLY A 364 -15.57 -11.21 -2.31
N ALA A 365 -15.58 -9.96 -2.76
CA ALA A 365 -15.23 -9.61 -4.13
C ALA A 365 -13.73 -9.79 -4.35
N PHE A 366 -13.31 -9.87 -5.61
CA PHE A 366 -11.91 -10.03 -5.93
C PHE A 366 -11.53 -9.35 -7.25
N ARG A 367 -10.28 -8.93 -7.29
CA ARG A 367 -9.59 -8.44 -8.47
C ARG A 367 -8.50 -9.42 -8.88
N MET A 368 -8.32 -9.62 -10.19
CA MET A 368 -7.22 -10.46 -10.68
C MET A 368 -6.13 -9.62 -11.33
N SER A 369 -4.89 -10.07 -11.20
CA SER A 369 -3.73 -9.50 -11.87
C SER A 369 -3.06 -10.56 -12.74
N LEU A 370 -2.86 -10.24 -14.01
CA LEU A 370 -2.07 -11.06 -14.92
C LEU A 370 -0.59 -10.77 -14.68
N GLY A 371 0.14 -11.81 -14.25
CA GLY A 371 1.57 -11.70 -13.93
C GLY A 371 2.43 -11.82 -15.18
N ASN A 372 3.45 -10.98 -15.29
CA ASN A 372 4.48 -11.01 -16.31
C ASN A 372 5.88 -11.17 -15.70
N ASP A 373 5.96 -11.83 -14.52
CA ASP A 373 7.15 -11.96 -13.71
C ASP A 373 7.46 -13.42 -13.32
N GLY A 374 6.95 -14.37 -14.09
CA GLY A 374 7.17 -15.80 -13.91
C GLY A 374 6.59 -16.33 -12.60
N TRP A 375 6.94 -17.59 -12.25
CA TRP A 375 6.38 -18.26 -11.08
C TRP A 375 6.85 -17.65 -9.77
N SER A 376 8.13 -17.32 -9.67
CA SER A 376 8.76 -16.83 -8.44
C SER A 376 8.91 -15.31 -8.38
N ARG A 377 8.27 -14.59 -9.28
CA ARG A 377 8.35 -13.12 -9.34
C ARG A 377 9.82 -12.66 -9.40
N SER A 378 10.23 -11.82 -8.44
CA SER A 378 11.59 -11.29 -8.35
C SER A 378 12.68 -12.37 -8.16
N GLY A 379 12.32 -13.58 -7.79
CA GLY A 379 13.23 -14.71 -7.67
C GLY A 379 13.53 -15.40 -9.00
N SER A 380 12.60 -15.34 -9.97
CA SER A 380 12.81 -15.93 -11.30
C SER A 380 13.71 -15.04 -12.18
N PRO A 381 14.49 -15.61 -13.11
CA PRO A 381 14.67 -17.03 -13.36
C PRO A 381 15.70 -17.73 -12.44
N ASN A 382 16.33 -17.06 -11.49
CA ASN A 382 17.38 -17.64 -10.65
C ASN A 382 16.91 -18.86 -9.85
N THR A 383 15.68 -18.79 -9.28
CA THR A 383 15.08 -19.92 -8.58
C THR A 383 14.80 -21.10 -9.50
N ASP A 384 14.49 -20.83 -10.78
CA ASP A 384 14.26 -21.88 -11.78
C ASP A 384 15.56 -22.60 -12.10
N VAL A 385 16.67 -21.87 -12.29
CA VAL A 385 18.00 -22.46 -12.46
C VAL A 385 18.36 -23.35 -11.28
N THR A 386 18.20 -22.83 -10.05
CA THR A 386 18.51 -23.58 -8.83
C THR A 386 17.69 -24.86 -8.73
N ARG A 387 16.39 -24.79 -9.02
CA ARG A 387 15.49 -25.94 -9.02
C ARG A 387 15.92 -27.00 -10.03
N LEU A 388 16.16 -26.59 -11.27
CA LEU A 388 16.56 -27.51 -12.36
C LEU A 388 17.87 -28.22 -12.05
N ILE A 389 18.83 -27.53 -11.42
CA ILE A 389 20.12 -28.13 -11.01
C ILE A 389 19.92 -29.06 -9.81
N GLN A 390 19.30 -28.55 -8.73
CA GLN A 390 19.25 -29.28 -7.46
C GLN A 390 18.23 -30.40 -7.42
N THR A 391 17.10 -30.24 -8.13
CA THR A 391 16.00 -31.20 -8.08
C THR A 391 16.03 -32.16 -9.29
N GLU A 392 16.39 -31.67 -10.47
CA GLU A 392 16.38 -32.44 -11.72
C GLU A 392 17.77 -32.85 -12.18
N GLY A 393 18.86 -32.34 -11.56
CA GLY A 393 20.24 -32.73 -11.85
C GLY A 393 20.74 -32.26 -13.23
N LEU A 394 20.11 -31.22 -13.83
CA LEU A 394 20.43 -30.79 -15.19
C LEU A 394 21.67 -29.92 -15.25
N PHE A 395 22.48 -30.10 -16.31
CA PHE A 395 23.69 -29.34 -16.55
C PHE A 395 23.88 -29.00 -18.03
N GLY A 396 24.74 -28.03 -18.31
CA GLY A 396 25.20 -27.70 -19.65
C GLY A 396 24.08 -27.34 -20.63
N ARG A 397 24.06 -28.03 -21.78
CA ARG A 397 23.08 -27.76 -22.84
C ARG A 397 21.66 -28.11 -22.42
N GLU A 398 21.49 -29.24 -21.74
CA GLU A 398 20.18 -29.69 -21.29
C GLU A 398 19.54 -28.70 -20.30
N LEU A 399 20.31 -28.22 -19.31
CA LEU A 399 19.87 -27.16 -18.40
C LEU A 399 19.47 -25.89 -19.18
N ARG A 400 20.28 -25.45 -20.15
CA ARG A 400 20.00 -24.26 -20.94
C ARG A 400 18.70 -24.41 -21.73
N ASP A 401 18.55 -25.50 -22.45
CA ASP A 401 17.40 -25.73 -23.33
C ASP A 401 16.12 -25.89 -22.52
N ARG A 402 16.18 -26.58 -21.38
CA ARG A 402 15.06 -26.72 -20.45
C ARG A 402 14.68 -25.37 -19.80
N LEU A 403 15.67 -24.58 -19.38
CA LEU A 403 15.43 -23.25 -18.82
C LEU A 403 14.74 -22.33 -19.82
N PHE A 404 15.22 -22.28 -21.07
CA PHE A 404 14.60 -21.48 -22.13
C PHE A 404 13.16 -21.92 -22.41
N HIS A 405 12.92 -23.22 -22.45
CA HIS A 405 11.58 -23.78 -22.66
C HIS A 405 10.65 -23.39 -21.50
N ASP A 406 11.03 -23.67 -20.25
CA ASP A 406 10.17 -23.50 -19.08
C ASP A 406 9.91 -22.01 -18.80
N VAL A 407 10.97 -21.20 -18.69
CA VAL A 407 10.85 -19.79 -18.33
C VAL A 407 10.04 -18.99 -19.34
N SER A 408 10.18 -19.31 -20.64
CA SER A 408 9.42 -18.61 -21.69
C SER A 408 7.91 -18.85 -21.64
N ARG A 409 7.46 -19.91 -20.94
CA ARG A 409 6.06 -20.38 -20.87
C ARG A 409 5.41 -20.23 -19.49
N GLN A 410 6.15 -19.73 -18.52
CA GLN A 410 5.61 -19.53 -17.17
C GLN A 410 4.46 -18.54 -17.18
N VAL A 411 3.36 -18.93 -16.58
CA VAL A 411 2.20 -18.07 -16.36
C VAL A 411 1.85 -18.06 -14.87
N ARG A 412 1.53 -16.89 -14.35
CA ARG A 412 1.05 -16.68 -13.00
C ARG A 412 -0.12 -15.70 -13.01
N ILE A 413 -1.25 -16.11 -12.47
CA ILE A 413 -2.39 -15.24 -12.23
C ILE A 413 -2.65 -15.21 -10.74
N SER A 414 -2.79 -14.03 -10.18
CA SER A 414 -3.12 -13.85 -8.77
C SER A 414 -4.45 -13.12 -8.61
N CYS A 415 -5.16 -13.44 -7.52
CA CYS A 415 -6.33 -12.70 -7.09
C CYS A 415 -6.08 -12.05 -5.73
N SER A 416 -6.69 -10.89 -5.51
CA SER A 416 -6.78 -10.21 -4.23
C SER A 416 -8.24 -10.17 -3.81
N VAL A 417 -8.55 -10.78 -2.67
CA VAL A 417 -9.93 -10.92 -2.15
C VAL A 417 -10.19 -9.85 -1.10
N GLU A 418 -11.39 -9.30 -1.11
CA GLU A 418 -11.89 -8.33 -0.14
C GLU A 418 -11.99 -8.93 1.26
N VAL A 419 -11.62 -8.13 2.27
CA VAL A 419 -11.72 -8.45 3.70
C VAL A 419 -12.68 -7.46 4.35
N LEU A 420 -13.59 -7.95 5.19
CA LEU A 420 -14.48 -7.08 5.96
C LEU A 420 -13.79 -6.51 7.22
N PRO A 421 -14.17 -5.31 7.66
CA PRO A 421 -13.74 -4.78 8.95
C PRO A 421 -14.26 -5.67 10.07
N ASN A 422 -13.36 -6.08 10.97
CA ASN A 422 -13.68 -6.88 12.16
C ASN A 422 -12.98 -6.27 13.37
N PRO A 423 -13.68 -5.85 14.42
CA PRO A 423 -13.07 -5.27 15.63
C PRO A 423 -12.11 -6.21 16.36
N ALA A 424 -12.24 -7.52 16.18
CA ALA A 424 -11.32 -8.52 16.73
C ALA A 424 -9.96 -8.51 16.01
N ASN A 425 -9.93 -8.14 14.72
CA ASN A 425 -8.71 -7.91 13.97
C ASN A 425 -8.16 -6.53 14.35
N ARG A 426 -7.09 -6.50 15.15
CA ARG A 426 -6.67 -5.24 15.77
C ARG A 426 -5.19 -5.18 16.12
N VAL A 427 -4.74 -3.95 16.31
CA VAL A 427 -3.45 -3.60 16.90
C VAL A 427 -3.67 -3.23 18.36
N THR A 428 -2.91 -3.83 19.25
CA THR A 428 -2.81 -3.47 20.66
C THR A 428 -1.34 -3.23 21.03
N LEU A 429 -1.09 -2.85 22.28
CA LEU A 429 0.27 -2.69 22.80
C LEU A 429 0.74 -3.99 23.46
N SER A 430 1.88 -4.51 23.00
CA SER A 430 2.52 -5.67 23.58
C SER A 430 3.25 -5.32 24.89
N PRO A 431 3.40 -6.25 25.85
CA PRO A 431 4.33 -6.11 26.96
C PRO A 431 5.80 -6.11 26.50
N LEU A 432 6.10 -6.64 25.32
CA LEU A 432 7.45 -6.62 24.74
C LEU A 432 7.76 -5.20 24.24
N LYS A 433 9.00 -4.77 24.49
CA LYS A 433 9.46 -3.43 24.09
C LYS A 433 10.40 -3.50 22.88
N ASP A 434 10.44 -2.43 22.12
CA ASP A 434 11.40 -2.20 21.06
C ASP A 434 12.70 -1.56 21.60
N THR A 435 13.68 -1.28 20.74
CA THR A 435 14.96 -0.70 21.12
C THR A 435 14.85 0.74 21.63
N PHE A 436 13.74 1.41 21.40
CA PHE A 436 13.43 2.73 21.98
C PHE A 436 12.79 2.63 23.37
N GLY A 437 12.53 1.42 23.85
CA GLY A 437 11.95 1.17 25.16
C GLY A 437 10.42 1.30 25.19
N VAL A 438 9.76 1.38 24.04
CA VAL A 438 8.29 1.48 23.94
C VAL A 438 7.66 0.13 23.57
N PRO A 439 6.40 -0.13 23.98
CA PRO A 439 5.65 -1.32 23.59
C PRO A 439 5.67 -1.57 22.08
N ARG A 440 5.88 -2.82 21.68
CA ARG A 440 5.73 -3.24 20.28
C ARG A 440 4.25 -3.31 19.89
N PRO A 441 3.90 -3.25 18.60
CA PRO A 441 2.54 -3.54 18.18
C PRO A 441 2.24 -5.03 18.35
N GLN A 442 1.16 -5.37 19.06
CA GLN A 442 0.61 -6.71 19.13
C GLN A 442 -0.52 -6.82 18.13
N LEU A 443 -0.44 -7.81 17.25
CA LEU A 443 -1.41 -8.01 16.18
C LEU A 443 -2.31 -9.19 16.49
N HIS A 444 -3.62 -8.96 16.38
CA HIS A 444 -4.66 -9.96 16.42
C HIS A 444 -5.31 -10.01 15.03
N PHE A 445 -5.30 -11.17 14.39
CA PHE A 445 -5.86 -11.31 13.05
C PHE A 445 -6.44 -12.71 12.83
N ALA A 446 -7.60 -12.76 12.21
CA ALA A 446 -8.23 -13.97 11.70
C ALA A 446 -9.10 -13.61 10.49
N THR A 447 -9.17 -14.50 9.53
CA THR A 447 -10.07 -14.37 8.38
C THR A 447 -11.48 -14.77 8.77
N ASP A 448 -12.48 -14.13 8.19
CA ASP A 448 -13.89 -14.50 8.30
C ASP A 448 -14.36 -15.41 7.15
N ASP A 449 -15.56 -15.97 7.29
CA ASP A 449 -16.13 -16.85 6.28
C ASP A 449 -16.48 -16.12 5.00
N TYR A 450 -16.81 -14.83 5.07
CA TYR A 450 -17.07 -13.99 3.91
C TYR A 450 -15.84 -13.91 3.01
N THR A 451 -14.68 -13.59 3.59
CA THR A 451 -13.40 -13.55 2.87
C THR A 451 -13.00 -14.93 2.34
N ARG A 452 -13.07 -15.95 3.20
CA ARG A 452 -12.72 -17.33 2.82
C ARG A 452 -13.55 -17.85 1.65
N SER A 453 -14.86 -17.54 1.63
CA SER A 453 -15.78 -17.90 0.54
C SER A 453 -15.44 -17.26 -0.79
N GLY A 454 -14.68 -16.19 -0.81
CA GLY A 454 -14.21 -15.52 -2.02
C GLY A 454 -13.10 -16.27 -2.75
N PHE A 455 -12.28 -17.07 -2.05
CA PHE A 455 -11.12 -17.74 -2.65
C PHE A 455 -11.49 -18.83 -3.66
N GLY A 456 -12.47 -19.68 -3.34
CA GLY A 456 -12.88 -20.75 -4.24
C GLY A 456 -13.27 -20.24 -5.62
N PRO A 457 -14.29 -19.37 -5.73
CA PRO A 457 -14.67 -18.75 -6.99
C PRO A 457 -13.55 -18.00 -7.70
N ALA A 458 -12.67 -17.33 -6.96
CA ALA A 458 -11.54 -16.64 -7.57
C ALA A 458 -10.55 -17.60 -8.24
N VAL A 459 -10.24 -18.73 -7.56
CA VAL A 459 -9.40 -19.79 -8.13
C VAL A 459 -10.08 -20.44 -9.34
N ASP A 460 -11.40 -20.70 -9.28
CA ASP A 460 -12.15 -21.28 -10.40
C ASP A 460 -12.07 -20.40 -11.66
N VAL A 461 -12.27 -19.09 -11.50
CA VAL A 461 -12.11 -18.15 -12.62
C VAL A 461 -10.67 -18.20 -13.17
N ILE A 462 -9.63 -18.23 -12.32
CA ILE A 462 -8.25 -18.34 -12.79
C ILE A 462 -8.04 -19.63 -13.59
N LEU A 463 -8.63 -20.74 -13.18
CA LEU A 463 -8.52 -22.01 -13.91
C LEU A 463 -9.18 -21.93 -15.29
N GLU A 464 -10.30 -21.19 -15.44
CA GLU A 464 -10.88 -20.93 -16.76
C GLU A 464 -9.96 -20.07 -17.64
N LEU A 465 -9.26 -19.09 -17.06
CA LEU A 465 -8.27 -18.31 -17.79
C LEU A 465 -7.11 -19.19 -18.30
N PHE A 466 -6.66 -20.15 -17.50
CA PHE A 466 -5.62 -21.10 -17.92
C PHE A 466 -6.12 -22.00 -19.05
N ARG A 467 -7.37 -22.45 -19.01
CA ARG A 467 -7.96 -23.25 -20.12
C ARG A 467 -8.05 -22.43 -21.40
N ALA A 468 -8.44 -21.15 -21.31
CA ALA A 468 -8.59 -20.30 -22.47
C ALA A 468 -7.29 -20.10 -23.26
N ILE A 469 -6.12 -20.20 -22.64
CA ILE A 469 -4.81 -20.10 -23.28
C ILE A 469 -4.10 -21.47 -23.43
N ASP A 470 -4.80 -22.57 -23.25
CA ASP A 470 -4.26 -23.94 -23.30
C ASP A 470 -3.02 -24.10 -22.38
N ALA A 471 -3.12 -23.61 -21.15
CA ALA A 471 -2.05 -23.71 -20.17
C ALA A 471 -2.28 -24.86 -19.17
N THR A 472 -1.22 -25.62 -18.92
CA THR A 472 -1.22 -26.67 -17.88
C THR A 472 -0.97 -26.05 -16.51
N VAL A 473 -1.86 -26.33 -15.55
CA VAL A 473 -1.70 -25.90 -14.16
C VAL A 473 -0.57 -26.71 -13.50
N THR A 474 0.41 -26.00 -12.93
CA THR A 474 1.54 -26.61 -12.20
C THR A 474 1.41 -26.47 -10.70
N SER A 475 0.70 -25.44 -10.22
CA SER A 475 0.46 -25.25 -8.80
C SER A 475 -0.85 -24.50 -8.57
N VAL A 476 -1.71 -25.07 -7.75
CA VAL A 476 -2.95 -24.48 -7.28
C VAL A 476 -3.19 -24.86 -5.82
N ASP A 477 -3.53 -23.89 -4.99
CA ASP A 477 -3.88 -24.13 -3.60
C ASP A 477 -5.32 -23.65 -3.35
N ARG A 478 -6.19 -24.58 -2.97
CA ARG A 478 -7.59 -24.33 -2.65
C ARG A 478 -7.87 -24.21 -1.15
N ASN A 479 -6.86 -24.44 -0.28
CA ASN A 479 -7.05 -24.28 1.16
C ASN A 479 -7.31 -22.82 1.51
N PRO A 480 -8.49 -22.43 2.03
CA PRO A 480 -8.81 -21.03 2.31
C PRO A 480 -7.95 -20.40 3.42
N LEU A 481 -7.25 -21.20 4.20
CA LEU A 481 -6.35 -20.74 5.26
C LEU A 481 -4.90 -20.52 4.77
N ASN A 482 -4.58 -20.94 3.55
CA ASN A 482 -3.27 -20.71 2.96
C ASN A 482 -3.34 -19.56 1.96
N TYR A 483 -2.92 -18.38 2.38
CA TYR A 483 -2.93 -17.15 1.61
C TYR A 483 -1.68 -16.30 1.92
N SER A 484 -1.41 -15.32 1.09
CA SER A 484 -0.45 -14.26 1.38
C SER A 484 -1.15 -12.91 1.56
N GLY A 485 -0.52 -11.99 2.25
CA GLY A 485 -0.96 -10.59 2.31
C GLY A 485 -0.55 -9.83 1.05
N ALA A 486 -1.31 -8.79 0.70
CA ALA A 486 -1.00 -7.92 -0.42
C ALA A 486 -0.11 -6.72 -0.04
N GLY A 487 0.18 -6.52 1.24
CA GLY A 487 0.83 -5.32 1.75
C GLY A 487 -0.12 -4.11 1.80
N HIS A 488 -1.42 -4.33 1.80
CA HIS A 488 -2.46 -3.31 1.83
C HIS A 488 -2.98 -3.11 3.25
N ILE A 489 -2.11 -2.63 4.15
CA ILE A 489 -2.41 -2.48 5.58
C ILE A 489 -3.41 -1.35 5.79
N MET A 490 -4.64 -1.66 6.22
CA MET A 490 -5.77 -0.73 6.29
C MET A 490 -6.55 -0.86 7.59
N GLY A 491 -7.47 0.10 7.83
CA GLY A 491 -8.29 0.16 9.04
C GLY A 491 -7.55 0.78 10.21
N THR A 492 -7.82 0.35 11.45
CA THR A 492 -7.14 0.74 12.69
C THR A 492 -7.45 2.14 13.25
N CYS A 493 -7.84 3.10 12.43
CA CYS A 493 -8.27 4.45 12.82
C CYS A 493 -9.41 4.92 11.91
N ARG A 494 -10.39 4.04 11.66
CA ARG A 494 -11.39 4.22 10.61
C ARG A 494 -12.12 5.55 10.68
N MET A 495 -12.43 6.13 9.52
CA MET A 495 -13.35 7.27 9.40
C MET A 495 -14.81 6.81 9.52
N GLY A 496 -15.69 7.74 9.87
CA GLY A 496 -17.11 7.48 9.96
C GLY A 496 -17.95 8.73 10.15
N PHE A 497 -19.25 8.52 10.38
CA PHE A 497 -20.22 9.61 10.47
C PHE A 497 -20.26 10.29 11.84
N ASP A 498 -19.81 9.62 12.90
CA ASP A 498 -19.90 10.12 14.26
C ASP A 498 -18.77 9.63 15.17
N ALA A 499 -18.53 10.39 16.26
CA ALA A 499 -17.48 10.15 17.23
C ALA A 499 -17.64 8.87 18.07
N LYS A 500 -18.80 8.20 18.06
CA LYS A 500 -19.03 6.98 18.85
C LYS A 500 -18.53 5.74 18.12
N THR A 501 -18.45 5.82 16.80
CA THR A 501 -18.20 4.66 15.94
C THR A 501 -16.93 4.80 15.09
N ALA A 502 -16.27 5.97 15.14
CA ALA A 502 -15.10 6.26 14.30
C ALA A 502 -14.05 7.09 15.04
N VAL A 503 -12.85 7.15 14.50
CA VAL A 503 -11.72 7.93 15.01
C VAL A 503 -11.65 9.30 14.34
N VAL A 504 -11.95 9.35 13.05
CA VAL A 504 -11.88 10.56 12.23
C VAL A 504 -13.14 10.77 11.42
N ASP A 505 -13.39 12.02 11.06
CA ASP A 505 -14.45 12.44 10.13
C ASP A 505 -14.06 12.23 8.65
N ALA A 506 -14.93 12.69 7.75
CA ALA A 506 -14.73 12.61 6.30
C ALA A 506 -13.50 13.38 5.79
N ASP A 507 -12.99 14.36 6.53
CA ASP A 507 -11.79 15.14 6.22
C ASP A 507 -10.53 14.57 6.88
N CYS A 508 -10.62 13.35 7.44
CA CYS A 508 -9.55 12.70 8.20
C CYS A 508 -9.16 13.44 9.49
N ARG A 509 -10.01 14.36 9.98
CA ARG A 509 -9.81 15.09 11.23
C ARG A 509 -10.34 14.27 12.39
N SER A 510 -9.59 14.22 13.49
CA SER A 510 -10.01 13.54 14.73
C SER A 510 -11.31 14.13 15.28
N PHE A 511 -12.23 13.27 15.71
CA PHE A 511 -13.42 13.72 16.47
C PHE A 511 -13.05 14.27 17.84
N ASP A 512 -11.99 13.75 18.47
CA ASP A 512 -11.59 14.10 19.83
C ASP A 512 -10.71 15.35 19.89
N HIS A 513 -9.92 15.61 18.85
CA HIS A 513 -8.88 16.64 18.88
C HIS A 513 -8.97 17.59 17.68
N ARG A 514 -9.17 18.88 17.97
CA ARG A 514 -9.47 19.91 16.97
C ARG A 514 -8.36 20.17 15.93
N ASN A 515 -7.11 19.88 16.28
CA ASN A 515 -5.94 20.11 15.44
C ASN A 515 -5.18 18.83 15.07
N LEU A 516 -5.80 17.65 15.27
CA LEU A 516 -5.21 16.37 14.94
C LEU A 516 -5.89 15.78 13.69
N TYR A 517 -5.08 15.35 12.74
CA TYR A 517 -5.50 14.57 11.58
C TYR A 517 -4.81 13.20 11.60
N ILE A 518 -5.52 12.17 11.19
CA ILE A 518 -4.96 10.85 10.91
C ILE A 518 -5.24 10.58 9.44
N VAL A 519 -4.19 10.39 8.63
CA VAL A 519 -4.32 10.29 7.17
C VAL A 519 -3.56 9.08 6.64
N GLY A 520 -4.19 8.36 5.73
CA GLY A 520 -3.62 7.18 5.12
C GLY A 520 -4.60 6.02 5.13
N ALA A 521 -4.13 4.82 4.80
CA ALA A 521 -4.99 3.63 4.77
C ALA A 521 -5.52 3.24 6.17
N SER A 522 -4.93 3.77 7.26
CA SER A 522 -5.45 3.60 8.63
C SER A 522 -6.91 4.08 8.78
N THR A 523 -7.33 5.05 7.96
CA THR A 523 -8.67 5.65 8.06
C THR A 523 -9.74 4.93 7.24
N PHE A 524 -9.40 3.89 6.49
CA PHE A 524 -10.35 3.17 5.64
C PHE A 524 -11.39 2.42 6.49
N PRO A 525 -12.70 2.66 6.30
CA PRO A 525 -13.77 1.88 6.95
C PRO A 525 -13.85 0.44 6.45
N THR A 526 -13.59 0.24 5.15
CA THR A 526 -13.54 -1.06 4.46
C THR A 526 -12.35 -1.09 3.51
N CYS A 527 -11.87 -2.28 3.14
CA CYS A 527 -10.71 -2.38 2.25
C CYS A 527 -11.05 -2.09 0.79
N GLY A 528 -12.33 -2.20 0.41
CA GLY A 528 -12.75 -2.12 -0.99
C GLY A 528 -12.17 -3.25 -1.84
N THR A 529 -12.10 -3.03 -3.15
CA THR A 529 -11.72 -4.06 -4.14
C THR A 529 -10.51 -3.66 -4.99
N ALA A 530 -9.75 -2.66 -4.56
CA ALA A 530 -8.61 -2.12 -5.32
C ALA A 530 -7.38 -1.90 -4.43
N ASN A 531 -6.21 -1.80 -5.07
CA ASN A 531 -4.98 -1.38 -4.40
C ASN A 531 -5.19 0.01 -3.74
N PRO A 532 -4.90 0.21 -2.44
CA PRO A 532 -5.38 1.39 -1.71
C PRO A 532 -4.64 2.69 -2.02
N THR A 533 -3.45 2.63 -2.63
CA THR A 533 -2.52 3.78 -2.67
C THR A 533 -3.09 5.02 -3.34
N ILE A 534 -3.87 4.88 -4.43
CA ILE A 534 -4.47 6.05 -5.07
C ILE A 534 -5.56 6.68 -4.21
N THR A 535 -6.33 5.87 -3.46
CA THR A 535 -7.33 6.37 -2.50
C THR A 535 -6.64 7.06 -1.31
N VAL A 536 -5.53 6.52 -0.83
CA VAL A 536 -4.68 7.20 0.18
C VAL A 536 -4.20 8.56 -0.33
N ALA A 537 -3.75 8.64 -1.58
CA ALA A 537 -3.30 9.90 -2.18
C ALA A 537 -4.45 10.92 -2.32
N ALA A 538 -5.63 10.47 -2.75
CA ALA A 538 -6.82 11.31 -2.87
C ALA A 538 -7.25 11.87 -1.50
N LEU A 539 -7.31 11.03 -0.47
CA LEU A 539 -7.61 11.46 0.91
C LEU A 539 -6.55 12.40 1.47
N ALA A 540 -5.28 12.15 1.18
CA ALA A 540 -4.18 13.02 1.63
C ALA A 540 -4.28 14.44 1.03
N LEU A 541 -4.58 14.54 -0.26
CA LEU A 541 -4.76 15.84 -0.93
C LEU A 541 -6.03 16.56 -0.45
N ARG A 542 -7.13 15.82 -0.19
CA ARG A 542 -8.34 16.35 0.39
C ARG A 542 -8.09 16.88 1.81
N ALA A 543 -7.41 16.11 2.66
CA ALA A 543 -7.03 16.53 4.01
C ALA A 543 -6.11 17.77 4.00
N ALA A 544 -5.14 17.83 3.09
CA ALA A 544 -4.28 19.01 2.93
C ALA A 544 -5.09 20.27 2.59
N ALA A 545 -6.09 20.16 1.71
CA ALA A 545 -6.98 21.27 1.40
C ALA A 545 -7.80 21.71 2.62
N HIS A 546 -8.33 20.78 3.39
CA HIS A 546 -9.06 21.09 4.62
C HIS A 546 -8.14 21.74 5.68
N VAL A 547 -6.91 21.25 5.84
CA VAL A 547 -5.89 21.86 6.72
C VAL A 547 -5.66 23.33 6.36
N LEU A 548 -5.58 23.67 5.08
CA LEU A 548 -5.41 25.07 4.62
C LEU A 548 -6.58 25.97 5.00
N THR A 549 -7.80 25.44 5.05
CA THR A 549 -8.97 26.23 5.51
C THR A 549 -9.00 26.40 7.03
N LEU A 550 -8.52 25.40 7.77
CA LEU A 550 -8.52 25.44 9.23
C LEU A 550 -7.38 26.26 9.82
N LEU A 551 -6.20 26.23 9.20
CA LEU A 551 -4.98 26.83 9.74
C LEU A 551 -5.11 28.31 10.11
N PRO A 552 -5.76 29.20 9.32
CA PRO A 552 -5.97 30.58 9.70
C PRO A 552 -6.83 30.75 10.97
N THR A 553 -7.80 29.86 11.20
CA THR A 553 -8.72 29.93 12.33
C THR A 553 -8.07 29.53 13.66
N LEU A 554 -6.94 28.82 13.60
CA LEU A 554 -6.16 28.37 14.75
C LEU A 554 -5.02 29.36 15.09
N ALA A 555 -5.09 30.61 14.64
CA ALA A 555 -4.10 31.64 14.97
C ALA A 555 -3.94 31.74 16.51
N PRO A 556 -2.71 31.91 17.05
CA PRO A 556 -2.53 32.16 18.47
C PRO A 556 -3.34 33.41 18.83
N LYS A 557 -4.17 33.33 19.88
CA LYS A 557 -4.73 34.55 20.47
C LYS A 557 -3.56 35.49 20.73
N PRO A 558 -3.62 36.77 20.29
CA PRO A 558 -2.61 37.74 20.69
C PRO A 558 -2.45 37.65 22.21
N ALA A 559 -1.20 37.59 22.67
CA ALA A 559 -0.93 37.68 24.09
C ALA A 559 -1.66 38.92 24.62
N ALA A 560 -2.51 38.75 25.64
CA ALA A 560 -3.15 39.86 26.26
C ALA A 560 -2.03 40.84 26.68
N VAL A 561 -2.04 42.07 26.13
CA VAL A 561 -1.13 43.11 26.54
C VAL A 561 -1.47 43.36 28.01
N PRO A 562 -0.53 43.20 28.96
CA PRO A 562 -0.81 43.55 30.37
C PRO A 562 -1.17 45.04 30.39
N ALA A 563 -2.32 45.34 31.03
CA ALA A 563 -2.80 46.71 31.23
C ALA A 563 -1.87 47.52 32.16
#